data_29f5c9b5f821fc0d4f20e55603bfc4e4
#
_entry.id   29f5c9b5f821fc0d4f20e55603bfc4e4
#
_cell.length_a   1.000
_cell.length_b   1.000
_cell.length_c   1.000
_cell.angle_alpha   90.00
_cell.angle_beta   90.00
_cell.angle_gamma   90.00
#
_symmetry.space_group_name_H-M   'P 1'
#
loop_
_entity.id
_entity.type
_entity.pdbx_description
1 polymer ?
#
loop_
_entity_poly.entity_id
_entity_poly.type
_entity_poly.pdbx_seq_one_letter_code
_entity_poly.pdbx_strand_id
1 'polypeptide(L)'
;MITVTSADIEILLHDGRDVAQNGWFVLRSLLPEGKTGKVLEWELKPNAIPNWKRKPVIAHSQVGYHPAQQKVAVIELDKNDTSQEKATLYMLSKSGEKVEKLALQPKKWGQYTRYNYFEFDFSSVKEEGLYELSYGDVTTAPF
;
A
#
# COMPACT_ATOMS: atom_id res chain seq x y z
N MET A 1 -11.87 5.97 11.43
CA MET A 1 -12.17 7.07 12.39
C MET A 1 -11.34 6.84 13.64
N ILE A 2 -10.72 7.86 14.20
CA ILE A 2 -10.04 7.80 15.51
C ILE A 2 -10.95 8.57 16.48
N THR A 3 -11.22 7.99 17.64
CA THR A 3 -11.99 8.64 18.70
C THR A 3 -11.06 8.91 19.87
N VAL A 4 -11.10 10.12 20.40
CA VAL A 4 -10.38 10.51 21.62
C VAL A 4 -11.41 11.05 22.61
N THR A 5 -11.41 10.49 23.81
CA THR A 5 -12.35 10.89 24.89
C THR A 5 -11.58 11.15 26.17
N SER A 6 -12.17 12.02 27.00
CA SER A 6 -11.77 12.21 28.38
C SER A 6 -13.03 12.30 29.25
N ALA A 7 -12.98 11.74 30.44
CA ALA A 7 -14.11 11.78 31.38
C ALA A 7 -14.22 13.15 32.11
N ASP A 8 -13.07 13.78 32.36
CA ASP A 8 -13.00 14.88 33.34
C ASP A 8 -12.59 16.22 32.75
N ILE A 9 -12.04 16.25 31.55
CA ILE A 9 -11.45 17.46 30.95
C ILE A 9 -11.87 17.59 29.49
N GLU A 10 -12.21 18.79 29.08
CA GLU A 10 -12.56 19.12 27.71
C GLU A 10 -11.38 18.89 26.78
N ILE A 11 -11.66 18.34 25.60
CA ILE A 11 -10.69 18.15 24.51
C ILE A 11 -11.04 19.12 23.39
N LEU A 12 -10.11 20.02 23.09
CA LEU A 12 -10.22 21.00 22.01
C LEU A 12 -9.48 20.51 20.76
N LEU A 13 -10.11 20.61 19.61
CA LEU A 13 -9.51 20.32 18.32
C LEU A 13 -9.05 21.62 17.67
N HIS A 14 -7.75 21.71 17.37
CA HIS A 14 -7.15 22.84 16.67
C HIS A 14 -6.69 22.43 15.27
N ASP A 15 -6.87 23.34 14.33
CA ASP A 15 -6.22 23.26 13.03
C ASP A 15 -4.76 23.70 13.18
N GLY A 16 -3.82 22.79 12.99
CA GLY A 16 -2.39 23.04 13.13
C GLY A 16 -1.67 23.32 11.80
N ARG A 17 -2.41 23.56 10.72
CA ARG A 17 -1.82 23.75 9.38
C ARG A 17 -1.02 25.04 9.25
N ASP A 18 -1.28 26.02 10.09
CA ASP A 18 -0.52 27.27 10.20
C ASP A 18 0.86 27.08 10.86
N VAL A 19 1.00 26.01 11.68
CA VAL A 19 2.26 25.69 12.38
C VAL A 19 3.07 24.65 11.62
N ALA A 20 2.40 23.69 10.96
CA ALA A 20 3.01 22.61 10.21
C ALA A 20 2.36 22.44 8.83
N GLN A 21 3.14 22.60 7.77
CA GLN A 21 2.66 22.57 6.37
C GLN A 21 2.05 21.22 5.93
N ASN A 22 2.15 20.17 6.74
CA ASN A 22 1.67 18.82 6.47
C ASN A 22 0.24 18.53 6.97
N GLY A 23 -0.51 19.55 7.33
CA GLY A 23 -1.94 19.44 7.60
C GLY A 23 -2.30 18.70 8.89
N TRP A 24 -1.57 18.93 9.96
CA TRP A 24 -1.85 18.29 11.24
C TRP A 24 -3.04 18.92 11.95
N PHE A 25 -3.82 18.06 12.61
CA PHE A 25 -4.77 18.46 13.63
C PHE A 25 -4.17 18.21 15.00
N VAL A 26 -4.39 19.16 15.92
CA VAL A 26 -3.83 19.12 17.28
C VAL A 26 -4.96 19.02 18.30
N LEU A 27 -4.90 18.00 19.15
CA LEU A 27 -5.80 17.88 20.31
C LEU A 27 -5.12 18.54 21.52
N ARG A 28 -5.88 19.32 22.24
CA ARG A 28 -5.40 20.03 23.44
C ARG A 28 -6.43 19.94 24.57
N SER A 29 -5.93 19.88 25.79
CA SER A 29 -6.72 20.10 27.00
C SER A 29 -6.00 21.08 27.90
N LEU A 30 -6.74 21.92 28.57
CA LEU A 30 -6.22 22.82 29.61
C LEU A 30 -6.07 22.03 30.90
N LEU A 31 -4.85 22.01 31.45
CA LEU A 31 -4.60 21.36 32.73
C LEU A 31 -5.10 22.27 33.88
N PRO A 32 -5.77 21.69 34.90
CA PRO A 32 -6.20 22.46 36.06
C PRO A 32 -5.01 22.96 36.87
N GLU A 33 -5.05 24.22 37.24
CA GLU A 33 -4.01 24.88 38.02
C GLU A 33 -3.93 24.33 39.46
N GLY A 34 -2.73 24.21 40.00
CA GLY A 34 -2.48 23.78 41.38
C GLY A 34 -2.75 22.30 41.71
N LYS A 35 -3.09 21.48 40.72
CA LYS A 35 -3.25 20.02 40.91
C LYS A 35 -1.96 19.28 40.64
N THR A 36 -1.71 18.21 41.39
CA THR A 36 -0.57 17.31 41.24
C THR A 36 -1.05 15.86 41.09
N GLY A 37 -0.20 14.98 40.54
CA GLY A 37 -0.54 13.58 40.29
C GLY A 37 -1.20 13.38 38.93
N LYS A 38 -2.16 12.44 38.82
CA LYS A 38 -2.89 12.18 37.57
C LYS A 38 -3.94 13.27 37.36
N VAL A 39 -3.61 14.26 36.55
CA VAL A 39 -4.46 15.43 36.28
C VAL A 39 -5.21 15.36 34.95
N LEU A 40 -4.81 14.43 34.06
CA LEU A 40 -5.40 14.23 32.76
C LEU A 40 -5.39 12.75 32.39
N GLU A 41 -6.48 12.26 31.84
CA GLU A 41 -6.58 10.95 31.21
C GLU A 41 -7.32 11.07 29.88
N TRP A 42 -6.66 10.66 28.81
CA TRP A 42 -7.26 10.51 27.50
C TRP A 42 -7.37 9.04 27.12
N GLU A 43 -8.53 8.63 26.63
CA GLU A 43 -8.70 7.33 25.98
C GLU A 43 -8.68 7.52 24.46
N LEU A 44 -7.74 6.86 23.79
CA LEU A 44 -7.61 6.88 22.33
C LEU A 44 -8.08 5.54 21.77
N LYS A 45 -9.16 5.56 21.00
CA LYS A 45 -9.69 4.38 20.28
C LYS A 45 -9.42 4.51 18.78
N PRO A 46 -8.38 3.85 18.25
CA PRO A 46 -8.16 3.81 16.81
C PRO A 46 -9.21 2.92 16.14
N ASN A 47 -9.55 3.24 14.88
CA ASN A 47 -10.33 2.33 14.06
C ASN A 47 -9.40 1.23 13.53
N ALA A 48 -9.38 0.10 14.20
CA ALA A 48 -8.61 -1.07 13.79
C ALA A 48 -9.56 -2.11 13.17
N ILE A 49 -9.21 -2.59 12.00
CA ILE A 49 -9.87 -3.72 11.36
C ILE A 49 -8.99 -4.95 11.60
N PRO A 50 -9.46 -5.95 12.36
CA PRO A 50 -8.69 -7.17 12.60
C PRO A 50 -8.29 -7.83 11.26
N ASN A 51 -7.04 -8.27 11.17
CA ASN A 51 -6.49 -8.95 10.00
C ASN A 51 -6.53 -8.14 8.69
N TRP A 52 -6.73 -6.81 8.77
CA TRP A 52 -6.66 -5.98 7.58
C TRP A 52 -5.28 -6.08 6.93
N LYS A 53 -5.30 -6.27 5.62
CA LYS A 53 -4.11 -6.27 4.78
C LYS A 53 -4.30 -5.24 3.67
N ARG A 54 -3.25 -4.53 3.35
CA ARG A 54 -3.24 -3.68 2.17
C ARG A 54 -3.27 -4.56 0.92
N LYS A 55 -4.04 -4.15 -0.08
CA LYS A 55 -4.01 -4.81 -1.39
C LYS A 55 -2.61 -4.77 -2.00
N PRO A 56 -2.22 -5.78 -2.76
CA PRO A 56 -0.98 -5.78 -3.52
C PRO A 56 -0.83 -4.53 -4.39
N VAL A 57 0.39 -4.08 -4.57
CA VAL A 57 0.74 -3.05 -5.53
C VAL A 57 1.72 -3.63 -6.53
N ILE A 58 1.44 -3.45 -7.82
CA ILE A 58 2.31 -3.91 -8.90
C ILE A 58 2.98 -2.69 -9.51
N ALA A 59 4.29 -2.57 -9.33
CA ALA A 59 5.10 -1.52 -9.91
C ALA A 59 5.81 -2.04 -11.16
N HIS A 60 5.65 -1.34 -12.26
CA HIS A 60 6.25 -1.65 -13.56
C HIS A 60 6.60 -0.36 -14.32
N SER A 61 7.35 -0.48 -15.42
CA SER A 61 7.63 0.66 -16.29
C SER A 61 6.36 1.08 -17.03
N GLN A 62 5.91 2.32 -16.81
CA GLN A 62 4.72 2.87 -17.48
C GLN A 62 4.98 3.26 -18.95
N VAL A 63 6.24 3.39 -19.33
CA VAL A 63 6.65 3.64 -20.72
C VAL A 63 6.90 2.35 -21.51
N GLY A 64 6.66 1.19 -20.86
CA GLY A 64 6.88 -0.13 -21.46
C GLY A 64 8.33 -0.61 -21.33
N TYR A 65 8.65 -1.64 -22.09
CA TYR A 65 9.92 -2.34 -22.08
C TYR A 65 10.37 -2.69 -23.49
N HIS A 66 11.65 -2.55 -23.77
CA HIS A 66 12.20 -3.05 -25.01
C HIS A 66 12.27 -4.60 -24.99
N PRO A 67 11.92 -5.31 -26.10
CA PRO A 67 11.89 -6.78 -26.12
C PRO A 67 13.19 -7.47 -25.68
N ALA A 68 14.34 -6.86 -25.96
CA ALA A 68 15.66 -7.42 -25.64
C ALA A 68 16.18 -7.06 -24.24
N GLN A 69 15.55 -6.13 -23.53
CA GLN A 69 16.02 -5.75 -22.18
C GLN A 69 15.56 -6.74 -21.11
N GLN A 70 16.17 -6.66 -19.92
CA GLN A 70 15.64 -7.28 -18.73
C GLN A 70 14.31 -6.60 -18.35
N LYS A 71 13.28 -7.39 -18.09
CA LYS A 71 11.93 -6.93 -17.77
C LYS A 71 11.50 -7.51 -16.44
N VAL A 72 11.44 -6.64 -15.42
CA VAL A 72 11.05 -7.02 -14.08
C VAL A 72 9.96 -6.08 -13.60
N ALA A 73 8.88 -6.65 -13.07
CA ALA A 73 7.90 -5.93 -12.27
C ALA A 73 8.11 -6.26 -10.80
N VAL A 74 7.81 -5.30 -9.93
CA VAL A 74 7.90 -5.46 -8.47
C VAL A 74 6.51 -5.55 -7.88
N ILE A 75 6.26 -6.58 -7.10
CA ILE A 75 5.02 -6.79 -6.37
C ILE A 75 5.28 -6.46 -4.90
N GLU A 76 4.58 -5.46 -4.40
CA GLU A 76 4.64 -5.02 -3.01
C GLU A 76 3.43 -5.56 -2.25
N LEU A 77 3.68 -6.33 -1.21
CA LEU A 77 2.66 -6.91 -0.33
C LEU A 77 2.74 -6.31 1.07
N ASP A 78 1.61 -6.29 1.77
CA ASP A 78 1.59 -5.99 3.20
C ASP A 78 2.53 -6.94 3.97
N LYS A 79 3.18 -6.47 5.03
CA LYS A 79 4.10 -7.31 5.83
C LYS A 79 3.41 -8.55 6.40
N ASN A 80 2.10 -8.48 6.65
CA ASN A 80 1.29 -9.57 7.18
C ASN A 80 0.70 -10.43 6.07
N ASP A 81 0.96 -10.10 4.81
CA ASP A 81 0.52 -10.91 3.69
C ASP A 81 1.54 -12.02 3.42
N THR A 82 1.11 -13.25 3.69
CA THR A 82 1.88 -14.48 3.45
C THR A 82 1.41 -15.21 2.20
N SER A 83 0.48 -14.62 1.44
CA SER A 83 0.01 -15.23 0.19
C SER A 83 1.18 -15.36 -0.80
N GLN A 84 1.18 -16.46 -1.53
CA GLN A 84 2.16 -16.75 -2.57
C GLN A 84 1.41 -17.15 -3.84
N GLU A 85 0.75 -16.16 -4.43
CA GLU A 85 0.02 -16.36 -5.67
C GLU A 85 0.93 -16.27 -6.89
N LYS A 86 0.51 -16.84 -8.00
CA LYS A 86 1.18 -16.63 -9.28
C LYS A 86 0.87 -15.24 -9.80
N ALA A 87 1.88 -14.58 -10.33
CA ALA A 87 1.68 -13.43 -11.18
C ALA A 87 1.53 -13.90 -12.63
N THR A 88 0.62 -13.28 -13.36
CA THR A 88 0.31 -13.66 -14.75
C THR A 88 0.41 -12.46 -15.67
N LEU A 89 1.22 -12.58 -16.71
CA LEU A 89 1.34 -11.60 -17.78
C LEU A 89 0.39 -11.97 -18.92
N TYR A 90 -0.48 -11.08 -19.27
CA TYR A 90 -1.39 -11.20 -20.40
C TYR A 90 -1.01 -10.23 -21.51
N MET A 91 -1.06 -10.70 -22.75
CA MET A 91 -1.04 -9.82 -23.92
C MET A 91 -2.49 -9.52 -24.34
N LEU A 92 -2.75 -8.27 -24.65
CA LEU A 92 -4.04 -7.84 -25.19
C LEU A 92 -4.04 -8.02 -26.71
N SER A 93 -5.02 -8.76 -27.22
CA SER A 93 -5.27 -8.86 -28.66
C SER A 93 -5.87 -7.57 -29.19
N LYS A 94 -5.93 -7.42 -30.53
CA LYS A 94 -6.62 -6.31 -31.18
C LYS A 94 -8.12 -6.23 -30.88
N SER A 95 -8.72 -7.38 -30.50
CA SER A 95 -10.11 -7.44 -30.02
C SER A 95 -10.28 -7.10 -28.53
N GLY A 96 -9.17 -6.87 -27.80
CA GLY A 96 -9.18 -6.64 -26.35
C GLY A 96 -9.18 -7.93 -25.50
N GLU A 97 -9.09 -9.10 -26.13
CA GLU A 97 -9.02 -10.37 -25.42
C GLU A 97 -7.65 -10.56 -24.76
N LYS A 98 -7.66 -11.12 -23.54
CA LYS A 98 -6.44 -11.43 -22.79
C LYS A 98 -5.90 -12.81 -23.18
N VAL A 99 -4.67 -12.85 -23.64
CA VAL A 99 -3.93 -14.08 -23.95
C VAL A 99 -2.80 -14.23 -22.93
N GLU A 100 -2.84 -15.29 -22.12
CA GLU A 100 -1.77 -15.59 -21.17
C GLU A 100 -0.45 -15.85 -21.90
N LYS A 101 0.60 -15.14 -21.51
CA LYS A 101 1.96 -15.31 -22.06
C LYS A 101 2.93 -15.92 -21.06
N LEU A 102 2.73 -15.64 -19.78
CA LEU A 102 3.61 -16.13 -18.72
C LEU A 102 2.86 -16.14 -17.40
N ALA A 103 2.94 -17.22 -16.64
CA ALA A 103 2.45 -17.31 -15.27
C ALA A 103 3.50 -17.96 -14.38
N LEU A 104 4.07 -17.18 -13.47
CA LEU A 104 5.13 -17.61 -12.56
C LEU A 104 4.85 -17.14 -11.14
N GLN A 105 5.40 -17.86 -10.18
CA GLN A 105 5.47 -17.39 -8.81
C GLN A 105 6.57 -16.34 -8.68
N PRO A 106 6.26 -15.11 -8.22
CA PRO A 106 7.27 -14.08 -8.05
C PRO A 106 8.34 -14.49 -7.04
N LYS A 107 9.58 -14.14 -7.32
CA LYS A 107 10.72 -14.43 -6.44
C LYS A 107 10.78 -13.39 -5.32
N LYS A 108 10.87 -13.84 -4.08
CA LYS A 108 11.05 -12.93 -2.94
C LYS A 108 12.37 -12.16 -3.09
N TRP A 109 12.26 -10.83 -3.11
CA TRP A 109 13.39 -9.92 -3.05
C TRP A 109 13.80 -9.66 -1.59
N GLY A 110 12.83 -9.33 -0.73
CA GLY A 110 13.09 -9.03 0.68
C GLY A 110 11.97 -8.25 1.33
N GLN A 111 12.30 -7.68 2.49
CA GLN A 111 11.40 -6.79 3.23
C GLN A 111 12.07 -5.43 3.43
N TYR A 112 11.32 -4.36 3.19
CA TYR A 112 11.74 -3.02 3.52
C TYR A 112 10.60 -2.28 4.22
N THR A 113 10.90 -1.67 5.35
CA THR A 113 9.94 -1.04 6.26
C THR A 113 8.77 -1.97 6.61
N ARG A 114 7.55 -1.67 6.14
CA ARG A 114 6.33 -2.43 6.43
C ARG A 114 5.85 -3.32 5.29
N TYR A 115 6.64 -3.51 4.22
CA TYR A 115 6.22 -4.22 3.02
C TYR A 115 7.19 -5.33 2.67
N ASN A 116 6.64 -6.41 2.10
CA ASN A 116 7.40 -7.48 1.45
C ASN A 116 7.42 -7.22 -0.05
N TYR A 117 8.59 -7.39 -0.67
CA TYR A 117 8.80 -7.15 -2.09
C TYR A 117 9.15 -8.44 -2.81
N PHE A 118 8.56 -8.61 -3.98
CA PHE A 118 8.76 -9.75 -4.86
C PHE A 118 9.02 -9.27 -6.27
N GLU A 119 9.90 -9.98 -6.99
CA GLU A 119 10.23 -9.73 -8.38
C GLU A 119 9.51 -10.72 -9.30
N PHE A 120 8.85 -10.20 -10.31
CA PHE A 120 8.30 -10.97 -11.40
C PHE A 120 9.10 -10.67 -12.65
N ASP A 121 9.99 -11.60 -13.03
CA ASP A 121 10.84 -11.49 -14.22
C ASP A 121 10.13 -12.10 -15.43
N PHE A 122 9.81 -11.27 -16.40
CA PHE A 122 9.20 -11.66 -17.67
C PHE A 122 10.11 -11.39 -18.88
N SER A 123 11.42 -11.34 -18.65
CA SER A 123 12.44 -11.11 -19.69
C SER A 123 12.41 -12.11 -20.84
N SER A 124 11.85 -13.31 -20.59
CA SER A 124 11.70 -14.36 -21.61
C SER A 124 10.66 -14.01 -22.70
N VAL A 125 9.68 -13.17 -22.39
CA VAL A 125 8.67 -12.73 -23.35
C VAL A 125 9.27 -11.67 -24.25
N LYS A 126 9.47 -11.99 -25.55
CA LYS A 126 10.12 -11.13 -26.54
C LYS A 126 9.13 -10.52 -27.54
N GLU A 127 7.91 -11.04 -27.56
CA GLU A 127 6.87 -10.57 -28.47
C GLU A 127 6.47 -9.12 -28.15
N GLU A 128 6.38 -8.29 -29.17
CA GLU A 128 5.89 -6.92 -29.04
C GLU A 128 4.38 -6.90 -28.93
N GLY A 129 3.85 -6.07 -28.03
CA GLY A 129 2.42 -5.99 -27.82
C GLY A 129 2.06 -5.13 -26.62
N LEU A 130 0.78 -5.05 -26.35
CA LEU A 130 0.24 -4.37 -25.18
C LEU A 130 -0.02 -5.43 -24.09
N TYR A 131 0.48 -5.18 -22.90
CA TYR A 131 0.45 -6.16 -21.82
C TYR A 131 -0.23 -5.65 -20.58
N GLU A 132 -0.81 -6.57 -19.81
CA GLU A 132 -1.26 -6.36 -18.43
C GLU A 132 -0.64 -7.42 -17.53
N LEU A 133 -0.36 -7.04 -16.29
CA LEU A 133 0.13 -7.95 -15.27
C LEU A 133 -0.90 -8.06 -14.13
N SER A 134 -1.25 -9.29 -13.78
CA SER A 134 -2.18 -9.60 -12.68
C SER A 134 -1.47 -10.34 -11.55
N TYR A 135 -1.83 -10.00 -10.31
CA TYR A 135 -1.46 -10.72 -9.09
C TYR A 135 -2.62 -10.65 -8.09
N GLY A 136 -3.14 -11.81 -7.67
CA GLY A 136 -4.36 -11.87 -6.87
C GLY A 136 -5.53 -11.17 -7.56
N ASP A 137 -6.16 -10.25 -6.84
CA ASP A 137 -7.28 -9.45 -7.34
C ASP A 137 -6.86 -8.12 -8.01
N VAL A 138 -5.57 -7.90 -8.20
CA VAL A 138 -5.01 -6.67 -8.78
C VAL A 138 -4.50 -6.90 -10.19
N THR A 139 -4.83 -6.01 -11.10
CA THR A 139 -4.33 -5.98 -12.48
C THR A 139 -3.83 -4.57 -12.79
N THR A 140 -2.71 -4.46 -13.49
CA THR A 140 -2.16 -3.17 -13.94
C THR A 140 -3.02 -2.56 -15.04
N ALA A 141 -2.84 -1.25 -15.27
CA ALA A 141 -3.20 -0.70 -16.56
C ALA A 141 -2.33 -1.34 -17.67
N PRO A 142 -2.79 -1.34 -18.93
CA PRO A 142 -1.97 -1.79 -20.05
C PRO A 142 -0.68 -0.97 -20.22
N PHE A 143 0.41 -1.63 -20.59
CA PHE A 143 1.72 -1.02 -20.83
C PHE A 143 2.44 -1.64 -22.01
#